data_3d41cf9be499f48e6a8f9116c6e4cee0
#
_entry.id   3d41cf9be499f48e6a8f9116c6e4cee0
#
_cell.length_a   1.000
_cell.length_b   1.000
_cell.length_c   1.000
_cell.angle_alpha   90.00
_cell.angle_beta   90.00
_cell.angle_gamma   90.00
#
_symmetry.space_group_name_H-M   'P 1'
#
loop_
_entity.id
_entity.type
_entity.pdbx_description
1 polymer ?
#
loop_
_entity_poly.entity_id
_entity_poly.type
_entity_poly.pdbx_seq_one_letter_code
_entity_poly.pdbx_strand_id
1 'polypeptide(L)'
;MTTARLHFDMVVIGFGKGGKTLAGAYAKTGKNVAMIEQSSNMYGGTCINIGCVPTKALVHRADEFRASGEHNAEAANAAYESAVIFRDKLTGAMRAKNREILESNATAKLIDGHARFLSDTEVEVTAGEDKLVVTADCFIINTGAVATIPPIPGARESKRVLTSTELQKLTPRPKRLGIIGGGPIGVEFAGIFSSYGTEVTLLEGAPALFGRYDDDVAQAAREIIADQGITAHAGVRVETVTDNADSVTVNYLDSEGASKHLEVDYVMVATGRKPATEGLGLENTSIETTEHGAIAVDEHLRTTAPNIFALGDVNGGPQFTYISLDDYRVVLSQLLGDGSRSTKDRQAVAATIYMNPPLSSVGLTERDALAAGHTIKVAAKPVAAIAAMPRAKTLEHPRGIMKFVIDAETDQILGAQLLVVESMEVINLVALAMRHNITASQIRDEIYTHPSITEGLNEVLANAVPVN
;
A
#
# COMPACT_ATOMS: atom_id res chain seq x y z
N MET A 1 -11.58 38.65 19.58
CA MET A 1 -12.37 37.41 19.85
C MET A 1 -11.48 36.49 20.66
N THR A 2 -11.95 36.01 21.81
CA THR A 2 -11.17 35.03 22.61
C THR A 2 -11.23 33.70 21.89
N THR A 3 -10.08 33.19 21.42
CA THR A 3 -9.97 31.84 20.81
C THR A 3 -10.36 30.83 21.88
N ALA A 4 -11.34 29.97 21.59
CA ALA A 4 -11.73 28.89 22.48
C ALA A 4 -10.56 27.93 22.75
N ARG A 5 -10.44 27.44 23.99
CA ARG A 5 -9.40 26.49 24.40
C ARG A 5 -10.06 25.23 24.95
N LEU A 6 -9.59 24.07 24.49
CA LEU A 6 -9.99 22.75 24.98
C LEU A 6 -8.77 21.97 25.41
N HIS A 7 -8.94 21.12 26.43
CA HIS A 7 -7.91 20.21 26.90
C HIS A 7 -8.40 18.77 26.84
N PHE A 8 -7.52 17.84 26.45
CA PHE A 8 -7.76 16.41 26.37
C PHE A 8 -6.60 15.61 26.99
N ASP A 9 -6.85 14.39 27.42
CA ASP A 9 -5.79 13.46 27.83
C ASP A 9 -4.95 13.03 26.61
N MET A 10 -5.59 12.92 25.43
CA MET A 10 -4.92 12.59 24.18
C MET A 10 -5.53 13.36 22.99
N VAL A 11 -4.69 13.82 22.10
CA VAL A 11 -5.10 14.36 20.78
C VAL A 11 -4.47 13.54 19.66
N VAL A 12 -5.30 13.05 18.75
CA VAL A 12 -4.86 12.35 17.54
C VAL A 12 -5.07 13.25 16.33
N ILE A 13 -4.01 13.51 15.56
CA ILE A 13 -4.03 14.32 14.34
C ILE A 13 -4.03 13.38 13.14
N GLY A 14 -5.13 13.36 12.39
CA GLY A 14 -5.39 12.45 11.28
C GLY A 14 -6.18 11.20 11.67
N PHE A 15 -7.15 10.82 10.84
CA PHE A 15 -8.09 9.72 11.09
C PHE A 15 -7.60 8.38 10.49
N GLY A 16 -6.26 8.15 10.45
CA GLY A 16 -5.65 6.93 9.93
C GLY A 16 -5.89 5.69 10.80
N LYS A 17 -5.50 4.51 10.28
CA LYS A 17 -5.77 3.20 10.93
C LYS A 17 -5.21 3.09 12.33
N GLY A 18 -3.95 3.47 12.55
CA GLY A 18 -3.30 3.41 13.86
C GLY A 18 -3.94 4.37 14.85
N GLY A 19 -4.05 5.65 14.46
CA GLY A 19 -4.58 6.72 15.31
C GLY A 19 -6.02 6.47 15.77
N LYS A 20 -6.93 6.12 14.84
CA LYS A 20 -8.33 5.84 15.22
C LYS A 20 -8.48 4.64 16.12
N THR A 21 -7.64 3.61 15.94
CA THR A 21 -7.70 2.42 16.78
C THR A 21 -7.18 2.73 18.18
N LEU A 22 -6.10 3.53 18.27
CA LEU A 22 -5.55 4.00 19.54
C LEU A 22 -6.54 4.92 20.27
N ALA A 23 -7.13 5.90 19.55
CA ALA A 23 -8.16 6.78 20.12
C ALA A 23 -9.31 6.01 20.76
N GLY A 24 -9.84 5.01 20.04
CA GLY A 24 -10.93 4.17 20.55
C GLY A 24 -10.52 3.32 21.75
N ALA A 25 -9.30 2.78 21.76
CA ALA A 25 -8.80 1.98 22.89
C ALA A 25 -8.56 2.87 24.12
N TYR A 26 -7.99 4.05 23.94
CA TYR A 26 -7.69 5.00 25.01
C TYR A 26 -8.98 5.58 25.62
N ALA A 27 -9.96 5.96 24.78
CA ALA A 27 -11.26 6.47 25.23
C ALA A 27 -12.02 5.45 26.10
N LYS A 28 -11.90 4.14 25.82
CA LYS A 28 -12.52 3.07 26.63
C LYS A 28 -11.98 2.99 28.05
N THR A 29 -10.85 3.60 28.36
CA THR A 29 -10.32 3.70 29.72
C THR A 29 -10.95 4.86 30.52
N GLY A 30 -11.91 5.59 29.94
CA GLY A 30 -12.55 6.76 30.54
C GLY A 30 -11.80 8.09 30.31
N LYS A 31 -10.73 8.06 29.54
CA LYS A 31 -9.90 9.24 29.18
C LYS A 31 -10.53 10.04 28.05
N ASN A 32 -10.40 11.36 28.11
CA ASN A 32 -10.89 12.27 27.08
C ASN A 32 -9.95 12.32 25.87
N VAL A 33 -10.46 11.99 24.70
CA VAL A 33 -9.68 11.95 23.45
C VAL A 33 -10.29 12.88 22.42
N ALA A 34 -9.47 13.71 21.78
CA ALA A 34 -9.86 14.39 20.55
C ALA A 34 -9.20 13.71 19.34
N MET A 35 -9.94 13.60 18.25
CA MET A 35 -9.42 13.26 16.93
C MET A 35 -9.68 14.42 15.99
N ILE A 36 -8.61 14.93 15.37
CA ILE A 36 -8.66 16.07 14.44
C ILE A 36 -8.48 15.51 13.01
N GLU A 37 -9.42 15.83 12.13
CA GLU A 37 -9.35 15.46 10.71
C GLU A 37 -9.72 16.66 9.83
N GLN A 38 -8.87 16.98 8.87
CA GLN A 38 -9.06 18.14 8.00
C GLN A 38 -10.14 17.95 6.92
N SER A 39 -10.55 16.72 6.65
CA SER A 39 -11.52 16.41 5.60
C SER A 39 -12.48 15.31 6.00
N SER A 40 -13.76 15.62 6.02
CA SER A 40 -14.81 14.62 6.26
C SER A 40 -14.82 13.47 5.23
N ASN A 41 -14.21 13.69 4.06
CA ASN A 41 -14.01 12.66 3.05
C ASN A 41 -12.87 11.69 3.40
N MET A 42 -12.10 11.96 4.44
CA MET A 42 -10.96 11.15 4.85
C MET A 42 -11.17 10.40 6.18
N TYR A 43 -12.38 10.42 6.76
CA TYR A 43 -12.65 9.63 7.96
C TYR A 43 -12.35 8.15 7.75
N GLY A 44 -11.47 7.61 8.58
CA GLY A 44 -10.93 6.26 8.43
C GLY A 44 -9.58 6.17 7.73
N GLY A 45 -9.08 7.29 7.18
CA GLY A 45 -7.74 7.44 6.60
C GLY A 45 -7.62 6.96 5.15
N THR A 46 -6.39 6.98 4.65
CA THR A 46 -5.99 6.67 3.26
C THR A 46 -6.52 5.32 2.77
N CYS A 47 -6.37 4.27 3.57
CA CYS A 47 -6.72 2.91 3.19
C CYS A 47 -8.19 2.77 2.75
N ILE A 48 -9.12 3.38 3.51
CA ILE A 48 -10.56 3.28 3.24
C ILE A 48 -10.98 4.18 2.08
N ASN A 49 -10.39 5.38 1.98
CA ASN A 49 -10.94 6.43 1.13
C ASN A 49 -10.28 6.56 -0.24
N ILE A 50 -8.95 6.36 -0.32
CA ILE A 50 -8.16 6.62 -1.54
C ILE A 50 -7.07 5.58 -1.82
N GLY A 51 -6.91 4.56 -0.95
CA GLY A 51 -5.84 3.57 -1.06
C GLY A 51 -6.35 2.14 -1.26
N CYS A 52 -6.13 1.28 -0.25
CA CYS A 52 -6.34 -0.17 -0.38
C CYS A 52 -7.75 -0.57 -0.78
N VAL A 53 -8.77 -0.12 -0.03
CA VAL A 53 -10.16 -0.56 -0.23
C VAL A 53 -10.73 -0.14 -1.57
N PRO A 54 -10.67 1.15 -1.97
CA PRO A 54 -11.21 1.56 -3.26
C PRO A 54 -10.47 0.92 -4.44
N THR A 55 -9.13 0.77 -4.35
CA THR A 55 -8.35 0.13 -5.42
C THR A 55 -8.72 -1.36 -5.54
N LYS A 56 -8.79 -2.10 -4.41
CA LYS A 56 -9.12 -3.54 -4.46
C LYS A 56 -10.57 -3.80 -4.86
N ALA A 57 -11.48 -2.87 -4.57
CA ALA A 57 -12.83 -2.91 -5.13
C ALA A 57 -12.83 -2.80 -6.67
N LEU A 58 -11.98 -1.91 -7.22
CA LEU A 58 -11.83 -1.78 -8.67
C LEU A 58 -11.11 -2.98 -9.28
N VAL A 59 -10.05 -3.51 -8.63
CA VAL A 59 -9.35 -4.74 -9.09
C VAL A 59 -10.34 -5.91 -9.18
N HIS A 60 -11.12 -6.14 -8.13
CA HIS A 60 -12.12 -7.21 -8.11
C HIS A 60 -13.12 -7.09 -9.27
N ARG A 61 -13.69 -5.89 -9.48
CA ARG A 61 -14.64 -5.65 -10.58
C ARG A 61 -13.99 -5.76 -11.96
N ALA A 62 -12.71 -5.37 -12.07
CA ALA A 62 -11.95 -5.53 -13.31
C ALA A 62 -11.70 -7.01 -13.65
N ASP A 63 -11.39 -7.82 -12.62
CA ASP A 63 -11.20 -9.26 -12.78
C ASP A 63 -12.50 -9.98 -13.15
N GLU A 64 -13.64 -9.60 -12.52
CA GLU A 64 -14.97 -10.11 -12.90
C GLU A 64 -15.30 -9.79 -14.36
N PHE A 65 -15.04 -8.55 -14.81
CA PHE A 65 -15.27 -8.17 -16.20
C PHE A 65 -14.35 -8.92 -17.18
N ARG A 66 -13.07 -9.05 -16.87
CA ARG A 66 -12.14 -9.85 -17.67
C ARG A 66 -12.59 -11.31 -17.79
N ALA A 67 -13.02 -11.91 -16.69
CA ALA A 67 -13.48 -13.30 -16.66
C ALA A 67 -14.82 -13.52 -17.44
N SER A 68 -15.61 -12.46 -17.66
CA SER A 68 -16.84 -12.56 -18.46
C SER A 68 -16.58 -12.84 -19.94
N GLY A 69 -15.37 -12.56 -20.44
CA GLY A 69 -15.03 -12.70 -21.87
C GLY A 69 -15.68 -11.62 -22.75
N GLU A 70 -16.33 -10.62 -22.16
CA GLU A 70 -16.94 -9.53 -22.90
C GLU A 70 -15.88 -8.50 -23.32
N HIS A 71 -15.88 -8.14 -24.62
CA HIS A 71 -14.81 -7.27 -25.17
C HIS A 71 -15.35 -6.03 -25.91
N ASN A 72 -16.68 -5.81 -25.95
CA ASN A 72 -17.17 -4.62 -26.62
C ASN A 72 -17.02 -3.37 -25.76
N ALA A 73 -16.77 -2.23 -26.42
CA ALA A 73 -16.47 -0.96 -25.75
C ALA A 73 -17.64 -0.41 -24.91
N GLU A 74 -18.89 -0.66 -25.30
CA GLU A 74 -20.08 -0.21 -24.58
C GLU A 74 -20.24 -0.98 -23.25
N ALA A 75 -20.12 -2.31 -23.28
CA ALA A 75 -20.14 -3.15 -22.09
C ALA A 75 -18.97 -2.80 -21.14
N ALA A 76 -17.78 -2.56 -21.66
CA ALA A 76 -16.62 -2.15 -20.88
C ALA A 76 -16.83 -0.81 -20.18
N ASN A 77 -17.42 0.18 -20.85
CA ASN A 77 -17.76 1.47 -20.24
C ASN A 77 -18.80 1.32 -19.14
N ALA A 78 -19.89 0.59 -19.41
CA ALA A 78 -20.93 0.35 -18.43
C ALA A 78 -20.43 -0.42 -17.20
N ALA A 79 -19.57 -1.44 -17.40
CA ALA A 79 -18.97 -2.20 -16.32
C ALA A 79 -18.01 -1.34 -15.47
N TYR A 80 -17.20 -0.50 -16.11
CA TYR A 80 -16.32 0.43 -15.41
C TYR A 80 -17.09 1.46 -14.57
N GLU A 81 -18.13 2.08 -15.13
CA GLU A 81 -19.00 3.01 -14.40
C GLU A 81 -19.67 2.34 -13.20
N SER A 82 -20.17 1.10 -13.39
CA SER A 82 -20.72 0.29 -12.30
C SER A 82 -19.68 0.00 -11.21
N ALA A 83 -18.42 -0.27 -11.59
CA ALA A 83 -17.32 -0.50 -10.64
C ALA A 83 -17.01 0.76 -9.82
N VAL A 84 -17.01 1.94 -10.44
CA VAL A 84 -16.82 3.23 -9.75
C VAL A 84 -17.96 3.50 -8.77
N ILE A 85 -19.22 3.26 -9.17
CA ILE A 85 -20.40 3.41 -8.28
C ILE A 85 -20.31 2.44 -7.09
N PHE A 86 -19.95 1.17 -7.33
CA PHE A 86 -19.74 0.18 -6.27
C PHE A 86 -18.68 0.63 -5.28
N ARG A 87 -17.52 1.05 -5.78
CA ARG A 87 -16.41 1.57 -4.96
C ARG A 87 -16.87 2.76 -4.10
N ASP A 88 -17.59 3.74 -4.67
CA ASP A 88 -18.05 4.93 -3.95
C ASP A 88 -19.05 4.58 -2.84
N LYS A 89 -19.97 3.67 -3.12
CA LYS A 89 -20.93 3.16 -2.13
C LYS A 89 -20.20 2.45 -0.97
N LEU A 90 -19.25 1.58 -1.30
CA LEU A 90 -18.47 0.83 -0.31
C LEU A 90 -17.66 1.77 0.59
N THR A 91 -16.88 2.68 -0.01
CA THR A 91 -16.02 3.59 0.75
C THR A 91 -16.85 4.60 1.56
N GLY A 92 -17.98 5.08 1.02
CA GLY A 92 -18.90 5.95 1.75
C GLY A 92 -19.50 5.29 2.99
N ALA A 93 -19.95 4.04 2.87
CA ALA A 93 -20.47 3.26 4.00
C ALA A 93 -19.39 3.01 5.07
N MET A 94 -18.17 2.65 4.66
CA MET A 94 -17.05 2.44 5.58
C MET A 94 -16.63 3.74 6.28
N ARG A 95 -16.64 4.85 5.60
CA ARG A 95 -16.34 6.18 6.15
C ARG A 95 -17.35 6.57 7.23
N ALA A 96 -18.64 6.45 6.92
CA ALA A 96 -19.72 6.71 7.87
C ALA A 96 -19.60 5.81 9.13
N LYS A 97 -19.31 4.51 8.93
CA LYS A 97 -19.12 3.57 10.04
C LYS A 97 -17.92 3.92 10.92
N ASN A 98 -16.80 4.39 10.34
CA ASN A 98 -15.64 4.81 11.13
C ASN A 98 -15.94 6.05 11.99
N ARG A 99 -16.69 7.01 11.47
CA ARG A 99 -17.18 8.15 12.23
C ARG A 99 -18.08 7.69 13.39
N GLU A 100 -19.10 6.87 13.10
CA GLU A 100 -20.02 6.32 14.10
C GLU A 100 -19.28 5.59 15.24
N ILE A 101 -18.29 4.75 14.90
CA ILE A 101 -17.49 4.03 15.91
C ILE A 101 -16.73 4.99 16.83
N LEU A 102 -16.16 6.07 16.33
CA LEU A 102 -15.48 7.05 17.15
C LEU A 102 -16.49 7.79 18.05
N GLU A 103 -17.56 8.33 17.46
CA GLU A 103 -18.59 9.13 18.14
C GLU A 103 -19.41 8.31 19.15
N SER A 104 -19.43 6.98 19.03
CA SER A 104 -20.08 6.10 20.00
C SER A 104 -19.34 6.02 21.35
N ASN A 105 -18.10 6.49 21.43
CA ASN A 105 -17.36 6.59 22.69
C ASN A 105 -17.65 7.94 23.35
N ALA A 106 -18.27 7.93 24.51
CA ALA A 106 -18.71 9.15 25.21
C ALA A 106 -17.57 10.14 25.53
N THR A 107 -16.32 9.65 25.62
CA THR A 107 -15.12 10.43 25.92
C THR A 107 -14.28 10.74 24.68
N ALA A 108 -14.75 10.38 23.48
CA ALA A 108 -14.07 10.70 22.22
C ALA A 108 -14.80 11.83 21.48
N LYS A 109 -14.05 12.83 21.04
CA LYS A 109 -14.57 13.97 20.28
C LYS A 109 -13.90 14.05 18.91
N LEU A 110 -14.69 14.08 17.85
CA LEU A 110 -14.22 14.43 16.50
C LEU A 110 -14.20 15.97 16.36
N ILE A 111 -13.11 16.49 15.85
CA ILE A 111 -12.94 17.92 15.55
C ILE A 111 -12.53 18.01 14.06
N ASP A 112 -13.43 18.62 13.27
CA ASP A 112 -13.13 18.89 11.87
C ASP A 112 -12.27 20.15 11.76
N GLY A 113 -11.17 20.05 11.03
CA GLY A 113 -10.29 21.17 10.78
C GLY A 113 -8.83 20.78 10.56
N HIS A 114 -8.06 21.72 10.07
CA HIS A 114 -6.63 21.58 9.86
C HIS A 114 -5.88 21.85 11.18
N ALA A 115 -5.09 20.89 11.64
CA ALA A 115 -4.26 20.98 12.84
C ALA A 115 -2.89 21.57 12.52
N ARG A 116 -2.45 22.55 13.30
CA ARG A 116 -1.09 23.12 13.23
C ARG A 116 -0.53 23.29 14.64
N PHE A 117 0.64 22.73 14.92
CA PHE A 117 1.34 22.93 16.19
C PHE A 117 1.72 24.38 16.38
N LEU A 118 1.45 24.90 17.55
CA LEU A 118 1.92 26.20 18.06
C LEU A 118 3.13 26.02 18.98
N SER A 119 3.23 24.85 19.63
CA SER A 119 4.34 24.41 20.49
C SER A 119 4.24 22.89 20.67
N ASP A 120 5.13 22.28 21.46
CA ASP A 120 5.06 20.85 21.82
C ASP A 120 3.78 20.46 22.59
N THR A 121 3.02 21.43 23.10
CA THR A 121 1.85 21.19 23.95
C THR A 121 0.56 21.83 23.45
N GLU A 122 0.61 22.58 22.37
CA GLU A 122 -0.55 23.32 21.82
C GLU A 122 -0.68 23.13 20.31
N VAL A 123 -1.91 22.88 19.86
CA VAL A 123 -2.29 22.77 18.44
C VAL A 123 -3.42 23.73 18.16
N GLU A 124 -3.29 24.58 17.13
CA GLU A 124 -4.38 25.35 16.55
C GLU A 124 -5.12 24.46 15.55
N VAL A 125 -6.44 24.42 15.66
CA VAL A 125 -7.33 23.78 14.68
C VAL A 125 -8.09 24.88 13.96
N THR A 126 -7.98 24.91 12.63
CA THR A 126 -8.65 25.87 11.76
C THR A 126 -9.74 25.19 10.94
N ALA A 127 -10.98 25.66 11.04
CA ALA A 127 -12.14 25.21 10.28
C ALA A 127 -12.83 26.43 9.62
N GLY A 128 -12.47 26.72 8.37
CA GLY A 128 -12.88 27.97 7.71
C GLY A 128 -12.29 29.19 8.42
N GLU A 129 -13.15 30.08 8.93
CA GLU A 129 -12.74 31.25 9.70
C GLU A 129 -12.60 30.98 11.23
N ASP A 130 -13.13 29.83 11.67
CA ASP A 130 -13.10 29.47 13.10
C ASP A 130 -11.72 28.90 13.49
N LYS A 131 -11.27 29.32 14.67
CA LYS A 131 -10.01 28.87 15.28
C LYS A 131 -10.26 28.34 16.68
N LEU A 132 -9.67 27.20 16.98
CA LEU A 132 -9.70 26.55 18.27
C LEU A 132 -8.28 26.18 18.67
N VAL A 133 -7.87 26.47 19.91
CA VAL A 133 -6.62 25.95 20.47
C VAL A 133 -6.92 24.71 21.30
N VAL A 134 -6.19 23.64 21.02
CA VAL A 134 -6.30 22.35 21.70
C VAL A 134 -4.98 22.05 22.40
N THR A 135 -5.05 21.66 23.67
CA THR A 135 -3.92 21.18 24.46
C THR A 135 -4.14 19.72 24.83
N ALA A 136 -3.07 18.97 25.07
CA ALA A 136 -3.16 17.58 25.51
C ALA A 136 -1.97 17.16 26.36
N ASP A 137 -2.19 16.10 27.17
CA ASP A 137 -1.09 15.40 27.86
C ASP A 137 -0.25 14.57 26.88
N CYS A 138 -0.87 14.10 25.78
CA CYS A 138 -0.20 13.31 24.75
C CYS A 138 -0.75 13.66 23.35
N PHE A 139 0.15 13.82 22.37
CA PHE A 139 -0.22 13.98 20.96
C PHE A 139 0.19 12.77 20.13
N ILE A 140 -0.67 12.41 19.17
CA ILE A 140 -0.45 11.33 18.22
C ILE A 140 -0.55 11.89 16.81
N ILE A 141 0.52 11.86 16.05
CA ILE A 141 0.53 12.29 14.65
C ILE A 141 0.31 11.07 13.77
N ASN A 142 -0.81 11.04 13.04
CA ASN A 142 -1.19 9.94 12.14
C ASN A 142 -1.73 10.48 10.80
N THR A 143 -1.07 11.52 10.29
CA THR A 143 -1.46 12.23 9.05
C THR A 143 -1.16 11.43 7.77
N GLY A 144 -0.35 10.37 7.88
CA GLY A 144 -0.06 9.46 6.79
C GLY A 144 0.89 10.02 5.74
N ALA A 145 0.62 9.72 4.47
CA ALA A 145 1.43 10.14 3.33
C ALA A 145 0.55 10.62 2.17
N VAL A 146 1.11 11.45 1.30
CA VAL A 146 0.48 11.96 0.06
C VAL A 146 1.24 11.49 -1.17
N ALA A 147 0.56 11.37 -2.31
CA ALA A 147 1.20 11.01 -3.57
C ALA A 147 2.23 12.07 -3.97
N THR A 148 3.36 11.63 -4.50
CA THR A 148 4.41 12.51 -5.00
C THR A 148 4.23 12.74 -6.49
N ILE A 149 4.07 14.00 -6.91
CA ILE A 149 4.21 14.38 -8.31
C ILE A 149 5.69 14.73 -8.52
N PRO A 150 6.42 13.98 -9.35
CA PRO A 150 7.84 14.20 -9.56
C PRO A 150 8.09 15.57 -10.23
N PRO A 151 9.32 16.12 -10.10
CA PRO A 151 9.65 17.42 -10.65
C PRO A 151 9.91 17.32 -12.18
N ILE A 152 8.99 16.72 -12.91
CA ILE A 152 8.99 16.64 -14.37
C ILE A 152 8.35 17.93 -14.90
N PRO A 153 9.03 18.69 -15.76
CA PRO A 153 8.47 19.90 -16.36
C PRO A 153 7.10 19.65 -17.01
N GLY A 154 6.10 20.45 -16.65
CA GLY A 154 4.73 20.36 -17.12
C GLY A 154 3.84 19.38 -16.33
N ALA A 155 4.39 18.48 -15.51
CA ALA A 155 3.58 17.47 -14.82
C ALA A 155 2.65 18.05 -13.74
N ARG A 156 3.07 19.09 -13.04
CA ARG A 156 2.26 19.74 -11.98
C ARG A 156 1.21 20.68 -12.53
N GLU A 157 1.48 21.28 -13.67
CA GLU A 157 0.64 22.25 -14.34
C GLU A 157 -0.43 21.58 -15.21
N SER A 158 -0.19 20.33 -15.61
CA SER A 158 -1.08 19.57 -16.47
C SER A 158 -2.39 19.21 -15.75
N LYS A 159 -3.51 19.42 -16.46
CA LYS A 159 -4.84 18.97 -16.02
C LYS A 159 -5.10 17.49 -16.33
N ARG A 160 -4.22 16.86 -17.09
CA ARG A 160 -4.31 15.47 -17.53
C ARG A 160 -3.35 14.55 -16.81
N VAL A 161 -2.48 15.10 -15.93
CA VAL A 161 -1.66 14.34 -15.00
C VAL A 161 -2.42 14.15 -13.70
N LEU A 162 -2.67 12.91 -13.35
CA LEU A 162 -3.48 12.50 -12.19
C LEU A 162 -2.64 11.63 -11.25
N THR A 163 -2.94 11.66 -9.97
CA THR A 163 -2.49 10.62 -9.05
C THR A 163 -3.51 9.48 -9.02
N SER A 164 -3.21 8.41 -8.28
CA SER A 164 -4.18 7.31 -8.06
C SER A 164 -5.49 7.79 -7.40
N THR A 165 -5.45 8.89 -6.66
CA THR A 165 -6.63 9.47 -5.98
C THR A 165 -7.63 10.05 -6.96
N GLU A 166 -7.17 10.76 -7.97
CA GLU A 166 -8.02 11.36 -8.99
C GLU A 166 -8.41 10.31 -10.04
N LEU A 167 -7.44 9.52 -10.53
CA LEU A 167 -7.66 8.56 -11.60
C LEU A 167 -8.74 7.52 -11.25
N GLN A 168 -8.77 7.02 -10.01
CA GLN A 168 -9.80 6.06 -9.59
C GLN A 168 -11.24 6.63 -9.61
N LYS A 169 -11.40 7.95 -9.74
CA LYS A 169 -12.70 8.64 -9.80
C LYS A 169 -13.06 9.08 -11.20
N LEU A 170 -12.12 8.96 -12.13
CA LEU A 170 -12.28 9.46 -13.50
C LEU A 170 -13.35 8.65 -14.25
N THR A 171 -14.38 9.33 -14.73
CA THR A 171 -15.42 8.80 -15.63
C THR A 171 -15.68 9.82 -16.75
N PRO A 172 -15.82 9.36 -17.99
CA PRO A 172 -15.64 8.00 -18.49
C PRO A 172 -14.19 7.53 -18.39
N ARG A 173 -13.94 6.22 -18.52
CA ARG A 173 -12.58 5.68 -18.56
C ARG A 173 -11.81 6.24 -19.77
N PRO A 174 -10.50 6.46 -19.64
CA PRO A 174 -9.67 6.88 -20.78
C PRO A 174 -9.55 5.75 -21.82
N LYS A 175 -9.39 6.10 -23.08
CA LYS A 175 -9.06 5.13 -24.13
C LYS A 175 -7.58 4.75 -24.10
N ARG A 176 -6.70 5.73 -23.81
CA ARG A 176 -5.25 5.58 -23.71
C ARG A 176 -4.77 6.15 -22.37
N LEU A 177 -4.00 5.39 -21.64
CA LEU A 177 -3.47 5.76 -20.32
C LEU A 177 -1.96 5.55 -20.26
N GLY A 178 -1.21 6.61 -19.98
CA GLY A 178 0.19 6.51 -19.57
C GLY A 178 0.30 6.38 -18.06
N ILE A 179 1.19 5.52 -17.57
CA ILE A 179 1.49 5.39 -16.14
C ILE A 179 2.98 5.59 -15.94
N ILE A 180 3.37 6.57 -15.13
CA ILE A 180 4.77 6.83 -14.75
C ILE A 180 5.02 6.21 -13.38
N GLY A 181 5.81 5.13 -13.34
CA GLY A 181 6.14 4.32 -12.18
C GLY A 181 5.51 2.93 -12.21
N GLY A 182 6.36 1.89 -12.26
CA GLY A 182 6.01 0.47 -12.31
C GLY A 182 6.00 -0.20 -10.93
N GLY A 183 5.84 0.58 -9.86
CA GLY A 183 5.63 0.05 -8.51
C GLY A 183 4.24 -0.58 -8.33
N PRO A 184 3.91 -1.07 -7.11
CA PRO A 184 2.65 -1.77 -6.84
C PRO A 184 1.40 -1.01 -7.31
N ILE A 185 1.33 0.31 -7.04
CA ILE A 185 0.20 1.15 -7.44
C ILE A 185 0.09 1.23 -8.97
N GLY A 186 1.22 1.44 -9.67
CA GLY A 186 1.23 1.55 -11.13
C GLY A 186 0.76 0.26 -11.80
N VAL A 187 1.25 -0.88 -11.34
CA VAL A 187 0.89 -2.21 -11.86
C VAL A 187 -0.60 -2.53 -11.61
N GLU A 188 -1.11 -2.26 -10.39
CA GLU A 188 -2.52 -2.49 -10.07
C GLU A 188 -3.45 -1.65 -10.95
N PHE A 189 -3.16 -0.36 -11.12
CA PHE A 189 -3.96 0.50 -11.99
C PHE A 189 -3.83 0.12 -13.47
N ALA A 190 -2.65 -0.30 -13.93
CA ALA A 190 -2.48 -0.83 -15.27
C ALA A 190 -3.40 -2.04 -15.51
N GLY A 191 -3.44 -2.98 -14.58
CA GLY A 191 -4.33 -4.14 -14.61
C GLY A 191 -5.82 -3.79 -14.60
N ILE A 192 -6.23 -2.82 -13.76
CA ILE A 192 -7.62 -2.34 -13.71
C ILE A 192 -8.04 -1.79 -15.08
N PHE A 193 -7.29 -0.84 -15.63
CA PHE A 193 -7.70 -0.16 -16.85
C PHE A 193 -7.58 -1.03 -18.09
N SER A 194 -6.54 -1.87 -18.20
CA SER A 194 -6.42 -2.83 -19.31
C SER A 194 -7.57 -3.83 -19.35
N SER A 195 -8.10 -4.25 -18.20
CA SER A 195 -9.26 -5.15 -18.12
C SER A 195 -10.49 -4.59 -18.81
N TYR A 196 -10.69 -3.28 -18.75
CA TYR A 196 -11.79 -2.59 -19.42
C TYR A 196 -11.44 -2.12 -20.85
N GLY A 197 -10.31 -2.56 -21.42
CA GLY A 197 -9.91 -2.26 -22.79
C GLY A 197 -9.32 -0.86 -22.98
N THR A 198 -8.79 -0.22 -21.94
CA THR A 198 -7.91 0.95 -22.07
C THR A 198 -6.55 0.48 -22.60
N GLU A 199 -6.01 1.16 -23.59
CA GLU A 199 -4.62 0.99 -24.02
C GLU A 199 -3.69 1.58 -22.96
N VAL A 200 -2.92 0.71 -22.28
CA VAL A 200 -2.07 1.13 -21.15
C VAL A 200 -0.61 1.02 -21.50
N THR A 201 0.13 2.13 -21.32
CA THR A 201 1.60 2.17 -21.42
C THR A 201 2.20 2.55 -20.07
N LEU A 202 3.05 1.67 -19.52
CA LEU A 202 3.73 1.85 -18.24
C LEU A 202 5.19 2.23 -18.49
N LEU A 203 5.63 3.35 -17.90
CA LEU A 203 6.98 3.90 -17.99
C LEU A 203 7.67 3.75 -16.61
N GLU A 204 8.69 2.89 -16.52
CA GLU A 204 9.43 2.62 -15.28
C GLU A 204 10.88 3.13 -15.38
N GLY A 205 11.30 3.93 -14.39
CA GLY A 205 12.66 4.46 -14.33
C GLY A 205 13.73 3.44 -13.93
N ALA A 206 13.35 2.41 -13.17
CA ALA A 206 14.27 1.34 -12.81
C ALA A 206 14.62 0.49 -14.03
N PRO A 207 15.81 -0.16 -14.05
CA PRO A 207 16.27 -0.98 -15.18
C PRO A 207 15.33 -2.12 -15.56
N ALA A 208 14.51 -2.60 -14.62
CA ALA A 208 13.54 -3.67 -14.87
C ALA A 208 12.31 -3.51 -13.98
N LEU A 209 11.12 -3.87 -14.53
CA LEU A 209 9.91 -4.09 -13.73
C LEU A 209 10.10 -5.29 -12.82
N PHE A 210 9.57 -5.17 -11.61
CA PHE A 210 9.67 -6.20 -10.56
C PHE A 210 11.12 -6.53 -10.13
N GLY A 211 12.10 -5.63 -10.35
CA GLY A 211 13.51 -5.85 -10.03
C GLY A 211 13.85 -6.09 -8.55
N ARG A 212 12.86 -5.97 -7.65
CA ARG A 212 12.97 -6.33 -6.23
C ARG A 212 12.71 -7.81 -5.95
N TYR A 213 12.17 -8.54 -6.94
CA TYR A 213 11.91 -9.98 -6.87
C TYR A 213 13.05 -10.75 -7.52
N ASP A 214 13.08 -12.05 -7.32
CA ASP A 214 14.00 -12.92 -8.03
C ASP A 214 13.67 -12.94 -9.53
N ASP A 215 14.70 -13.18 -10.37
CA ASP A 215 14.60 -12.97 -11.81
C ASP A 215 13.52 -13.86 -12.48
N ASP A 216 13.37 -15.09 -12.03
CA ASP A 216 12.36 -16.03 -12.51
C ASP A 216 10.93 -15.58 -12.16
N VAL A 217 10.73 -15.06 -10.95
CA VAL A 217 9.43 -14.50 -10.51
C VAL A 217 9.14 -13.19 -11.26
N ALA A 218 10.14 -12.31 -11.37
CA ALA A 218 10.02 -11.05 -12.09
C ALA A 218 9.71 -11.28 -13.58
N GLN A 219 10.34 -12.29 -14.21
CA GLN A 219 10.08 -12.66 -15.59
C GLN A 219 8.64 -13.16 -15.77
N ALA A 220 8.18 -14.08 -14.92
CA ALA A 220 6.81 -14.57 -14.97
C ALA A 220 5.79 -13.45 -14.77
N ALA A 221 6.06 -12.46 -13.89
CA ALA A 221 5.19 -11.31 -13.69
C ALA A 221 5.15 -10.39 -14.93
N ARG A 222 6.30 -10.13 -15.58
CA ARG A 222 6.37 -9.36 -16.83
C ARG A 222 5.58 -10.03 -17.97
N GLU A 223 5.71 -11.34 -18.13
CA GLU A 223 4.94 -12.09 -19.12
C GLU A 223 3.43 -11.98 -18.89
N ILE A 224 2.99 -12.08 -17.63
CA ILE A 224 1.58 -11.96 -17.27
C ILE A 224 1.02 -10.57 -17.63
N ILE A 225 1.71 -9.47 -17.30
CA ILE A 225 1.20 -8.14 -17.64
C ILE A 225 1.24 -7.86 -19.15
N ALA A 226 2.22 -8.41 -19.88
CA ALA A 226 2.27 -8.31 -21.33
C ALA A 226 1.09 -9.01 -22.00
N ASP A 227 0.75 -10.25 -21.52
CA ASP A 227 -0.41 -10.99 -22.00
C ASP A 227 -1.76 -10.30 -21.65
N GLN A 228 -1.76 -9.42 -20.66
CA GLN A 228 -2.91 -8.56 -20.35
C GLN A 228 -2.99 -7.33 -21.27
N GLY A 229 -2.13 -7.22 -22.28
CA GLY A 229 -2.11 -6.10 -23.23
C GLY A 229 -1.48 -4.82 -22.67
N ILE A 230 -0.73 -4.90 -21.58
CA ILE A 230 -0.03 -3.75 -20.98
C ILE A 230 1.35 -3.63 -21.65
N THR A 231 1.60 -2.52 -22.32
CA THR A 231 2.93 -2.17 -22.83
C THR A 231 3.76 -1.57 -21.71
N ALA A 232 4.95 -2.11 -21.47
CA ALA A 232 5.81 -1.63 -20.38
C ALA A 232 7.23 -1.33 -20.91
N HIS A 233 7.73 -0.15 -20.56
CA HIS A 233 9.10 0.28 -20.85
C HIS A 233 9.84 0.53 -19.54
N ALA A 234 10.94 -0.17 -19.32
CA ALA A 234 11.82 -0.01 -18.16
C ALA A 234 13.12 0.69 -18.54
N GLY A 235 13.83 1.25 -17.54
CA GLY A 235 15.05 2.03 -17.74
C GLY A 235 14.80 3.37 -18.44
N VAL A 236 13.57 3.88 -18.37
CA VAL A 236 13.21 5.13 -19.07
C VAL A 236 13.40 6.35 -18.19
N ARG A 237 13.69 7.48 -18.78
CA ARG A 237 13.73 8.78 -18.10
C ARG A 237 12.70 9.73 -18.72
N VAL A 238 11.62 9.99 -18.02
CA VAL A 238 10.63 10.98 -18.45
C VAL A 238 11.21 12.38 -18.32
N GLU A 239 11.15 13.16 -19.38
CA GLU A 239 11.75 14.49 -19.48
C GLU A 239 10.73 15.62 -19.38
N THR A 240 9.61 15.52 -20.07
CA THR A 240 8.56 16.55 -20.07
C THR A 240 7.18 15.95 -20.24
N VAL A 241 6.19 16.69 -19.76
CA VAL A 241 4.76 16.43 -20.01
C VAL A 241 4.14 17.70 -20.60
N THR A 242 3.38 17.58 -21.68
CA THR A 242 2.76 18.72 -22.36
C THR A 242 1.31 18.42 -22.67
N ASP A 243 0.38 19.25 -22.19
CA ASP A 243 -1.03 19.15 -22.53
C ASP A 243 -1.26 19.60 -23.96
N ASN A 244 -2.01 18.81 -24.73
CA ASN A 244 -2.61 19.18 -26.00
C ASN A 244 -4.10 19.52 -25.79
N ALA A 245 -4.84 19.80 -26.87
CA ALA A 245 -6.27 20.09 -26.76
C ALA A 245 -7.05 18.95 -26.08
N ASP A 246 -6.86 17.70 -26.56
CA ASP A 246 -7.62 16.52 -26.11
C ASP A 246 -6.74 15.37 -25.61
N SER A 247 -5.44 15.57 -25.52
CA SER A 247 -4.46 14.57 -25.11
C SER A 247 -3.34 15.18 -24.27
N VAL A 248 -2.42 14.36 -23.83
CA VAL A 248 -1.17 14.77 -23.20
C VAL A 248 -0.02 13.98 -23.82
N THR A 249 1.07 14.69 -24.14
CA THR A 249 2.30 14.10 -24.67
C THR A 249 3.33 13.97 -23.55
N VAL A 250 3.86 12.77 -23.36
CA VAL A 250 4.98 12.46 -22.46
C VAL A 250 6.22 12.24 -23.33
N ASN A 251 7.24 13.09 -23.18
CA ASN A 251 8.54 12.87 -23.82
C ASN A 251 9.48 12.18 -22.83
N TYR A 252 10.17 11.16 -23.31
CA TYR A 252 11.09 10.38 -22.48
C TYR A 252 12.27 9.85 -23.29
N LEU A 253 13.35 9.52 -22.61
CA LEU A 253 14.44 8.72 -23.16
C LEU A 253 14.20 7.26 -22.81
N ASP A 254 14.38 6.37 -23.78
CA ASP A 254 14.37 4.93 -23.55
C ASP A 254 15.66 4.45 -22.87
N SER A 255 15.76 3.16 -22.62
CA SER A 255 16.93 2.54 -21.95
C SER A 255 18.25 2.68 -22.74
N GLU A 256 18.18 2.99 -24.04
CA GLU A 256 19.33 3.23 -24.91
C GLU A 256 19.65 4.73 -25.04
N GLY A 257 18.85 5.60 -24.40
CA GLY A 257 18.97 7.06 -24.46
C GLY A 257 18.36 7.70 -25.70
N ALA A 258 17.58 6.95 -26.49
CA ALA A 258 16.88 7.50 -27.64
C ALA A 258 15.61 8.25 -27.21
N SER A 259 15.38 9.42 -27.81
CA SER A 259 14.17 10.21 -27.56
C SER A 259 12.93 9.53 -28.11
N LYS A 260 11.92 9.40 -27.28
CA LYS A 260 10.60 8.84 -27.58
C LYS A 260 9.51 9.78 -27.10
N HIS A 261 8.31 9.60 -27.62
CA HIS A 261 7.11 10.28 -27.13
C HIS A 261 5.95 9.31 -27.04
N LEU A 262 5.08 9.55 -26.07
CA LEU A 262 3.83 8.82 -25.84
C LEU A 262 2.70 9.84 -25.80
N GLU A 263 1.69 9.68 -26.64
CA GLU A 263 0.48 10.50 -26.64
C GLU A 263 -0.69 9.70 -26.07
N VAL A 264 -1.28 10.17 -24.97
CA VAL A 264 -2.38 9.51 -24.25
C VAL A 264 -3.45 10.51 -23.81
N ASP A 265 -4.59 10.00 -23.37
CA ASP A 265 -5.69 10.85 -22.90
C ASP A 265 -5.40 11.40 -21.49
N TYR A 266 -4.77 10.58 -20.63
CA TYR A 266 -4.33 10.94 -19.28
C TYR A 266 -3.04 10.23 -18.91
N VAL A 267 -2.31 10.82 -17.97
CA VAL A 267 -1.13 10.22 -17.34
C VAL A 267 -1.39 10.05 -15.86
N MET A 268 -1.14 8.84 -15.32
CA MET A 268 -1.07 8.62 -13.89
C MET A 268 0.37 8.69 -13.41
N VAL A 269 0.64 9.48 -12.37
CA VAL A 269 1.91 9.43 -11.64
C VAL A 269 1.81 8.49 -10.46
N ALA A 270 2.66 7.45 -10.45
CA ALA A 270 2.75 6.41 -9.43
C ALA A 270 4.19 6.26 -8.90
N THR A 271 4.91 7.39 -8.79
CA THR A 271 6.35 7.46 -8.47
C THR A 271 6.66 7.47 -6.98
N GLY A 272 5.68 7.15 -6.13
CA GLY A 272 5.83 7.05 -4.69
C GLY A 272 4.94 8.01 -3.91
N ARG A 273 5.16 8.01 -2.60
CA ARG A 273 4.42 8.82 -1.63
C ARG A 273 5.41 9.47 -0.67
N LYS A 274 5.13 10.69 -0.22
CA LYS A 274 5.90 11.40 0.80
C LYS A 274 5.09 11.56 2.09
N PRO A 275 5.74 11.61 3.27
CA PRO A 275 5.07 11.88 4.54
C PRO A 275 4.26 13.17 4.50
N ALA A 276 3.06 13.16 5.10
CA ALA A 276 2.16 14.32 5.14
C ALA A 276 2.48 15.19 6.36
N THR A 277 3.61 15.87 6.33
CA THR A 277 4.12 16.75 7.39
C THR A 277 3.94 18.24 7.07
N GLU A 278 3.67 18.57 5.80
CA GLU A 278 3.51 19.95 5.35
C GLU A 278 2.30 20.61 6.02
N GLY A 279 2.48 21.84 6.53
CA GLY A 279 1.43 22.60 7.21
C GLY A 279 1.17 22.22 8.67
N LEU A 280 1.81 21.17 9.21
CA LEU A 280 1.64 20.77 10.61
C LEU A 280 2.27 21.73 11.61
N GLY A 281 3.11 22.69 11.19
CA GLY A 281 3.75 23.63 12.10
C GLY A 281 4.87 22.99 12.92
N LEU A 282 5.55 21.97 12.40
CA LEU A 282 6.64 21.26 13.10
C LEU A 282 7.79 22.20 13.46
N GLU A 283 7.98 23.27 12.70
CA GLU A 283 8.95 24.33 12.98
C GLU A 283 8.73 25.08 14.32
N ASN A 284 7.56 24.93 14.94
CA ASN A 284 7.22 25.49 16.26
C ASN A 284 7.46 24.48 17.40
N THR A 285 7.99 23.30 17.10
CA THR A 285 8.13 22.18 18.03
C THR A 285 9.60 21.72 18.11
N SER A 286 9.89 20.86 19.06
CA SER A 286 11.15 20.12 19.13
C SER A 286 11.14 18.82 18.32
N ILE A 287 10.15 18.59 17.46
CA ILE A 287 10.03 17.42 16.58
C ILE A 287 11.06 17.53 15.45
N GLU A 288 11.93 16.55 15.35
CA GLU A 288 12.87 16.42 14.23
C GLU A 288 12.24 15.60 13.08
N THR A 289 12.69 15.91 11.87
CA THR A 289 12.33 15.16 10.66
C THR A 289 13.57 14.52 10.03
N THR A 290 13.35 13.42 9.32
CA THR A 290 14.38 12.77 8.51
C THR A 290 14.69 13.59 7.25
N GLU A 291 15.77 13.26 6.52
CA GLU A 291 16.12 13.87 5.23
C GLU A 291 15.01 13.74 4.18
N HIS A 292 14.13 12.74 4.32
CA HIS A 292 12.96 12.51 3.44
C HIS A 292 11.68 13.18 3.95
N GLY A 293 11.75 14.01 4.99
CA GLY A 293 10.63 14.77 5.54
C GLY A 293 9.67 13.95 6.40
N ALA A 294 10.03 12.73 6.79
CA ALA A 294 9.27 11.94 7.75
C ALA A 294 9.56 12.40 9.18
N ILE A 295 8.60 12.25 10.09
CA ILE A 295 8.83 12.50 11.51
C ILE A 295 9.78 11.43 12.06
N ALA A 296 10.89 11.87 12.62
CA ALA A 296 11.88 11.00 13.27
C ALA A 296 11.29 10.39 14.54
N VAL A 297 11.40 9.06 14.68
CA VAL A 297 10.90 8.33 15.84
C VAL A 297 11.89 7.26 16.30
N ASP A 298 11.84 6.92 17.60
CA ASP A 298 12.55 5.76 18.16
C ASP A 298 11.78 4.45 17.88
N GLU A 299 12.30 3.33 18.38
CA GLU A 299 11.66 2.00 18.25
C GLU A 299 10.31 1.87 18.96
N HIS A 300 9.96 2.82 19.83
CA HIS A 300 8.67 2.91 20.52
C HIS A 300 7.74 3.95 19.88
N LEU A 301 8.13 4.50 18.73
CA LEU A 301 7.40 5.51 17.95
C LEU A 301 7.27 6.87 18.65
N ARG A 302 8.15 7.15 19.62
CA ARG A 302 8.27 8.46 20.26
C ARG A 302 9.05 9.38 19.33
N THR A 303 8.57 10.62 19.20
CA THR A 303 9.33 11.67 18.53
C THR A 303 10.41 12.25 19.45
N THR A 304 11.19 13.19 18.96
CA THR A 304 12.15 13.98 19.79
C THR A 304 11.47 14.94 20.75
N ALA A 305 10.19 15.29 20.51
CA ALA A 305 9.38 16.09 21.42
C ALA A 305 8.75 15.22 22.52
N PRO A 306 8.73 15.67 23.78
CA PRO A 306 8.10 14.94 24.88
C PRO A 306 6.62 14.66 24.63
N ASN A 307 6.17 13.45 24.98
CA ASN A 307 4.76 13.05 24.89
C ASN A 307 4.11 13.15 23.50
N ILE A 308 4.91 13.19 22.42
CA ILE A 308 4.42 13.16 21.05
C ILE A 308 4.90 11.88 20.35
N PHE A 309 3.95 11.16 19.75
CA PHE A 309 4.20 9.93 18.98
C PHE A 309 3.79 10.14 17.51
N ALA A 310 4.45 9.41 16.58
CA ALA A 310 4.07 9.43 15.17
C ALA A 310 3.86 8.01 14.63
N LEU A 311 2.65 7.74 14.12
CA LEU A 311 2.17 6.42 13.70
C LEU A 311 1.86 6.37 12.20
N GLY A 312 2.18 5.24 11.57
CA GLY A 312 1.91 4.98 10.15
C GLY A 312 2.83 5.76 9.22
N ASP A 313 2.41 5.95 7.99
CA ASP A 313 3.26 6.43 6.89
C ASP A 313 4.00 7.76 7.17
N VAL A 314 3.53 8.56 8.10
CA VAL A 314 4.13 9.86 8.47
C VAL A 314 5.51 9.72 9.12
N ASN A 315 5.81 8.55 9.73
CA ASN A 315 7.11 8.27 10.37
C ASN A 315 8.16 7.68 9.41
N GLY A 316 7.80 7.50 8.12
CA GLY A 316 8.72 7.00 7.10
C GLY A 316 8.97 5.49 7.11
N GLY A 317 8.32 4.74 7.99
CA GLY A 317 8.34 3.27 8.00
C GLY A 317 7.59 2.65 6.81
N PRO A 318 7.46 1.31 6.76
CA PRO A 318 6.75 0.63 5.69
C PRO A 318 5.30 1.11 5.56
N GLN A 319 4.91 1.59 4.38
CA GLN A 319 3.61 2.25 4.14
C GLN A 319 2.49 1.23 3.93
N PHE A 320 2.16 0.49 4.98
CA PHE A 320 1.08 -0.50 4.98
C PHE A 320 0.09 -0.26 6.12
N THR A 321 -1.18 -0.49 5.84
CA THR A 321 -2.26 -0.34 6.84
C THR A 321 -2.06 -1.22 8.06
N TYR A 322 -1.55 -2.44 7.88
CA TYR A 322 -1.27 -3.37 8.98
C TYR A 322 -0.02 -2.96 9.79
N ILE A 323 0.93 -2.23 9.20
CA ILE A 323 2.04 -1.60 9.95
C ILE A 323 1.50 -0.46 10.81
N SER A 324 0.66 0.41 10.27
CA SER A 324 -0.01 1.45 11.07
C SER A 324 -0.87 0.86 12.19
N LEU A 325 -1.49 -0.31 11.99
CA LEU A 325 -2.19 -1.05 13.04
C LEU A 325 -1.23 -1.65 14.08
N ASP A 326 -0.04 -2.05 13.67
CA ASP A 326 0.96 -2.54 14.61
C ASP A 326 1.60 -1.38 15.38
N ASP A 327 1.82 -0.23 14.75
CA ASP A 327 2.22 1.01 15.42
C ASP A 327 1.28 1.36 16.59
N TYR A 328 -0.04 1.22 16.36
CA TYR A 328 -1.01 1.35 17.43
C TYR A 328 -0.69 0.44 18.63
N ARG A 329 -0.32 -0.82 18.39
CA ARG A 329 -0.02 -1.77 19.46
C ARG A 329 1.26 -1.40 20.21
N VAL A 330 2.27 -0.89 19.48
CA VAL A 330 3.51 -0.39 20.09
C VAL A 330 3.20 0.78 21.01
N VAL A 331 2.49 1.80 20.53
CA VAL A 331 2.17 2.99 21.33
C VAL A 331 1.21 2.66 22.47
N LEU A 332 0.23 1.78 22.26
CA LEU A 332 -0.66 1.34 23.33
C LEU A 332 0.10 0.67 24.48
N SER A 333 1.12 -0.17 24.17
CA SER A 333 2.01 -0.77 25.16
C SER A 333 2.75 0.28 25.98
N GLN A 334 3.19 1.37 25.36
CA GLN A 334 3.87 2.49 26.04
C GLN A 334 2.93 3.28 26.96
N LEU A 335 1.66 3.48 26.57
CA LEU A 335 0.72 4.34 27.27
C LEU A 335 -0.10 3.61 28.34
N LEU A 336 -0.47 2.36 28.10
CA LEU A 336 -1.40 1.59 28.95
C LEU A 336 -0.87 0.20 29.32
N GLY A 337 0.25 -0.24 28.76
CA GLY A 337 0.84 -1.54 29.00
C GLY A 337 2.14 -1.48 29.81
N ASP A 338 2.99 -2.49 29.62
CA ASP A 338 4.29 -2.64 30.27
C ASP A 338 5.45 -1.95 29.50
N GLY A 339 5.17 -1.33 28.34
CA GLY A 339 6.17 -0.65 27.51
C GLY A 339 7.12 -1.60 26.77
N SER A 340 6.92 -2.91 26.82
CA SER A 340 7.87 -3.90 26.25
C SER A 340 7.84 -3.97 24.73
N ARG A 341 6.70 -3.64 24.09
CA ARG A 341 6.54 -3.78 22.64
C ARG A 341 7.27 -2.69 21.87
N SER A 342 7.97 -3.08 20.80
CA SER A 342 8.71 -2.19 19.92
C SER A 342 8.55 -2.54 18.42
N THR A 343 8.98 -1.66 17.53
CA THR A 343 9.04 -1.92 16.09
C THR A 343 10.07 -2.99 15.72
N LYS A 344 11.05 -3.27 16.59
CA LYS A 344 12.04 -4.35 16.43
C LYS A 344 11.43 -5.75 16.53
N ASP A 345 10.25 -5.87 17.13
CA ASP A 345 9.53 -7.14 17.23
C ASP A 345 8.92 -7.60 15.90
N ARG A 346 8.97 -6.75 14.87
CA ARG A 346 8.40 -7.02 13.55
C ARG A 346 9.27 -7.97 12.77
N GLN A 347 8.74 -9.15 12.49
CA GLN A 347 9.39 -10.17 11.69
C GLN A 347 8.45 -10.63 10.58
N ALA A 348 9.03 -11.09 9.47
CA ALA A 348 8.31 -11.69 8.34
C ALA A 348 7.08 -10.84 7.92
N VAL A 349 7.32 -9.58 7.59
CA VAL A 349 6.28 -8.66 7.10
C VAL A 349 6.00 -8.99 5.63
N ALA A 350 4.84 -9.59 5.36
CA ALA A 350 4.42 -9.95 4.01
C ALA A 350 3.87 -8.72 3.25
N ALA A 351 4.02 -8.72 1.92
CA ALA A 351 3.45 -7.72 1.02
C ALA A 351 2.82 -8.39 -0.20
N THR A 352 1.81 -7.73 -0.79
CA THR A 352 1.12 -8.24 -2.00
C THR A 352 0.89 -7.09 -2.99
N ILE A 353 1.22 -7.34 -4.26
CA ILE A 353 0.76 -6.57 -5.42
C ILE A 353 -0.48 -7.27 -5.96
N TYR A 354 -1.60 -6.55 -6.02
CA TYR A 354 -2.88 -7.08 -6.48
C TYR A 354 -3.01 -6.97 -8.00
N MET A 355 -2.03 -7.57 -8.70
CA MET A 355 -2.16 -7.90 -10.13
C MET A 355 -2.95 -9.21 -10.29
N ASN A 356 -3.18 -9.70 -11.49
CA ASN A 356 -3.91 -10.94 -11.73
C ASN A 356 -3.06 -11.96 -12.50
N PRO A 357 -2.60 -13.07 -11.84
CA PRO A 357 -2.78 -13.39 -10.43
C PRO A 357 -1.94 -12.48 -9.51
N PRO A 358 -2.29 -12.35 -8.21
CA PRO A 358 -1.55 -11.52 -7.28
C PRO A 358 -0.15 -12.05 -7.00
N LEU A 359 0.80 -11.11 -6.80
CA LEU A 359 2.18 -11.39 -6.43
C LEU A 359 2.41 -11.03 -4.96
N SER A 360 2.59 -12.05 -4.13
CA SER A 360 2.85 -11.90 -2.70
C SER A 360 4.28 -12.29 -2.35
N SER A 361 4.90 -11.61 -1.39
CA SER A 361 6.24 -11.91 -0.92
C SER A 361 6.42 -11.71 0.57
N VAL A 362 7.37 -12.40 1.16
CA VAL A 362 7.82 -12.25 2.55
C VAL A 362 9.28 -12.66 2.68
N GLY A 363 10.04 -11.97 3.52
CA GLY A 363 11.44 -12.29 3.81
C GLY A 363 12.42 -11.94 2.68
N LEU A 364 13.49 -12.69 2.57
CA LEU A 364 14.62 -12.45 1.67
C LEU A 364 14.37 -13.04 0.27
N THR A 365 14.89 -12.36 -0.74
CA THR A 365 15.09 -12.96 -2.06
C THR A 365 16.28 -13.92 -2.02
N GLU A 366 16.43 -14.76 -3.04
CA GLU A 366 17.62 -15.61 -3.22
C GLU A 366 18.91 -14.78 -3.18
N ARG A 367 18.93 -13.68 -3.96
CA ARG A 367 20.06 -12.75 -4.00
C ARG A 367 20.37 -12.15 -2.63
N ASP A 368 19.34 -11.72 -1.88
CA ASP A 368 19.54 -11.06 -0.59
C ASP A 368 19.99 -12.07 0.48
N ALA A 369 19.51 -13.31 0.43
CA ALA A 369 19.92 -14.39 1.33
C ALA A 369 21.39 -14.76 1.11
N LEU A 370 21.83 -14.91 -0.15
CA LEU A 370 23.24 -15.16 -0.49
C LEU A 370 24.12 -13.97 -0.07
N ALA A 371 23.69 -12.73 -0.31
CA ALA A 371 24.41 -11.53 0.11
C ALA A 371 24.52 -11.41 1.64
N ALA A 372 23.56 -11.94 2.38
CA ALA A 372 23.60 -12.03 3.85
C ALA A 372 24.47 -13.19 4.37
N GLY A 373 25.05 -14.01 3.48
CA GLY A 373 25.97 -15.10 3.83
C GLY A 373 25.29 -16.43 4.18
N HIS A 374 24.00 -16.59 3.85
CA HIS A 374 23.32 -17.87 4.04
C HIS A 374 23.76 -18.90 2.99
N THR A 375 23.89 -20.14 3.40
CA THR A 375 23.87 -21.31 2.49
C THR A 375 22.42 -21.68 2.29
N ILE A 376 21.95 -21.72 1.05
CA ILE A 376 20.52 -21.85 0.77
C ILE A 376 20.16 -23.06 -0.10
N LYS A 377 18.90 -23.49 0.07
CA LYS A 377 18.16 -24.30 -0.89
C LYS A 377 17.04 -23.45 -1.48
N VAL A 378 16.74 -23.64 -2.75
CA VAL A 378 15.61 -22.98 -3.42
C VAL A 378 14.61 -24.03 -3.87
N ALA A 379 13.34 -23.81 -3.54
CA ALA A 379 12.21 -24.58 -4.02
C ALA A 379 11.38 -23.66 -4.94
N ALA A 380 11.41 -23.91 -6.24
CA ALA A 380 10.67 -23.11 -7.21
C ALA A 380 9.90 -24.01 -8.18
N LYS A 381 8.64 -23.66 -8.47
CA LYS A 381 7.83 -24.41 -9.42
C LYS A 381 6.81 -23.52 -10.11
N PRO A 382 6.73 -23.56 -11.47
CA PRO A 382 5.64 -22.94 -12.20
C PRO A 382 4.29 -23.50 -11.74
N VAL A 383 3.30 -22.65 -11.55
CA VAL A 383 1.96 -23.02 -11.04
C VAL A 383 1.31 -24.11 -11.90
N ALA A 384 1.43 -24.02 -13.23
CA ALA A 384 0.89 -25.02 -14.15
C ALA A 384 1.48 -26.45 -13.95
N ALA A 385 2.70 -26.51 -13.40
CA ALA A 385 3.43 -27.77 -13.17
C ALA A 385 3.20 -28.35 -11.77
N ILE A 386 2.46 -27.69 -10.88
CA ILE A 386 2.12 -28.19 -9.54
C ILE A 386 0.91 -29.10 -9.67
N ALA A 387 1.16 -30.42 -9.65
CA ALA A 387 0.11 -31.44 -9.83
C ALA A 387 -0.83 -31.50 -8.61
N ALA A 388 -0.27 -31.38 -7.41
CA ALA A 388 -0.99 -31.41 -6.16
C ALA A 388 -1.88 -30.17 -5.88
N MET A 389 -1.97 -29.22 -6.81
CA MET A 389 -2.73 -27.97 -6.63
C MET A 389 -3.78 -27.78 -7.75
N PRO A 390 -4.85 -28.59 -7.79
CA PRO A 390 -5.89 -28.46 -8.82
C PRO A 390 -6.70 -27.16 -8.71
N ARG A 391 -6.69 -26.48 -7.57
CA ARG A 391 -7.44 -25.25 -7.33
C ARG A 391 -7.13 -24.17 -8.37
N ALA A 392 -5.86 -23.96 -8.72
CA ALA A 392 -5.49 -22.98 -9.73
C ALA A 392 -6.11 -23.28 -11.11
N LYS A 393 -6.25 -24.57 -11.44
CA LYS A 393 -6.90 -25.03 -12.69
C LYS A 393 -8.43 -24.85 -12.63
N THR A 394 -9.05 -25.14 -11.47
CA THR A 394 -10.51 -24.94 -11.30
C THR A 394 -10.91 -23.47 -11.31
N LEU A 395 -9.99 -22.57 -11.02
CA LEU A 395 -10.17 -21.12 -11.12
C LEU A 395 -9.74 -20.57 -12.49
N GLU A 396 -9.35 -21.46 -13.45
CA GLU A 396 -8.85 -21.08 -14.78
C GLU A 396 -7.61 -20.16 -14.76
N HIS A 397 -6.85 -20.17 -13.65
CA HIS A 397 -5.66 -19.34 -13.44
C HIS A 397 -4.39 -20.18 -13.10
N PRO A 398 -3.97 -21.16 -13.92
CA PRO A 398 -2.78 -21.97 -13.65
C PRO A 398 -1.49 -21.26 -14.08
N ARG A 399 -1.38 -19.94 -13.81
CA ARG A 399 -0.27 -19.08 -14.23
C ARG A 399 0.55 -18.61 -13.05
N GLY A 400 1.83 -18.35 -13.31
CA GLY A 400 2.77 -17.81 -12.35
C GLY A 400 3.73 -18.84 -11.79
N ILE A 401 4.30 -18.57 -10.62
CA ILE A 401 5.35 -19.36 -9.98
C ILE A 401 5.24 -19.26 -8.46
N MET A 402 5.51 -20.33 -7.75
CA MET A 402 5.73 -20.34 -6.30
C MET A 402 7.22 -20.62 -6.04
N LYS A 403 7.87 -19.74 -5.27
CA LYS A 403 9.29 -19.83 -4.94
C LYS A 403 9.54 -19.61 -3.46
N PHE A 404 10.44 -20.43 -2.89
CA PHE A 404 10.88 -20.36 -1.49
C PHE A 404 12.40 -20.37 -1.42
N VAL A 405 12.95 -19.52 -0.57
CA VAL A 405 14.35 -19.49 -0.19
C VAL A 405 14.46 -20.10 1.21
N ILE A 406 15.25 -21.16 1.36
CA ILE A 406 15.32 -21.97 2.56
C ILE A 406 16.78 -22.04 3.02
N ASP A 407 17.01 -21.82 4.30
CA ASP A 407 18.33 -22.02 4.90
C ASP A 407 18.70 -23.50 4.87
N ALA A 408 19.86 -23.81 4.31
CA ALA A 408 20.28 -25.19 4.08
C ALA A 408 20.64 -25.95 5.36
N GLU A 409 21.05 -25.23 6.41
CA GLU A 409 21.49 -25.78 7.68
C GLU A 409 20.34 -25.97 8.67
N THR A 410 19.47 -24.96 8.77
CA THR A 410 18.37 -24.94 9.75
C THR A 410 17.03 -25.38 9.20
N ASP A 411 16.90 -25.51 7.88
CA ASP A 411 15.67 -25.80 7.14
C ASP A 411 14.57 -24.70 7.34
N GLN A 412 14.94 -23.54 7.84
CA GLN A 412 14.01 -22.42 8.01
C GLN A 412 13.75 -21.70 6.70
N ILE A 413 12.51 -21.24 6.49
CA ILE A 413 12.17 -20.40 5.35
C ILE A 413 12.73 -18.99 5.60
N LEU A 414 13.67 -18.56 4.77
CA LEU A 414 14.24 -17.21 4.77
C LEU A 414 13.37 -16.24 3.97
N GLY A 415 12.67 -16.73 2.96
CA GLY A 415 11.77 -15.92 2.14
C GLY A 415 10.91 -16.75 1.21
N ALA A 416 9.84 -16.11 0.72
CA ALA A 416 8.94 -16.69 -0.27
C ALA A 416 8.39 -15.62 -1.21
N GLN A 417 8.17 -16.01 -2.48
CA GLN A 417 7.57 -15.22 -3.52
C GLN A 417 6.52 -16.08 -4.23
N LEU A 418 5.25 -15.67 -4.13
CA LEU A 418 4.10 -16.42 -4.60
C LEU A 418 3.35 -15.59 -5.65
N LEU A 419 3.58 -15.87 -6.92
CA LEU A 419 2.80 -15.34 -8.03
C LEU A 419 1.75 -16.38 -8.41
N VAL A 420 0.63 -16.37 -7.71
CA VAL A 420 -0.43 -17.37 -7.87
C VAL A 420 -1.75 -16.82 -7.35
N VAL A 421 -2.86 -17.27 -7.89
CA VAL A 421 -4.20 -16.93 -7.39
C VAL A 421 -4.31 -17.22 -5.89
N GLU A 422 -5.01 -16.35 -5.15
CA GLU A 422 -5.16 -16.42 -3.68
C GLU A 422 -3.83 -16.31 -2.89
N SER A 423 -2.72 -15.88 -3.52
CA SER A 423 -1.40 -15.77 -2.85
C SER A 423 -1.41 -14.85 -1.63
N MET A 424 -2.28 -13.82 -1.61
CA MET A 424 -2.43 -12.91 -0.47
C MET A 424 -2.93 -13.60 0.80
N GLU A 425 -3.60 -14.74 0.69
CA GLU A 425 -3.98 -15.55 1.85
C GLU A 425 -2.86 -16.53 2.22
N VAL A 426 -2.28 -17.22 1.24
CA VAL A 426 -1.23 -18.23 1.47
C VAL A 426 0.03 -17.61 2.08
N ILE A 427 0.42 -16.41 1.66
CA ILE A 427 1.62 -15.72 2.18
C ILE A 427 1.53 -15.46 3.68
N ASN A 428 0.31 -15.27 4.23
CA ASN A 428 0.12 -15.08 5.66
C ASN A 428 0.45 -16.35 6.46
N LEU A 429 0.16 -17.53 5.93
CA LEU A 429 0.56 -18.81 6.53
C LEU A 429 2.09 -18.94 6.54
N VAL A 430 2.75 -18.63 5.42
CA VAL A 430 4.21 -18.66 5.32
C VAL A 430 4.83 -17.67 6.31
N ALA A 431 4.34 -16.43 6.37
CA ALA A 431 4.80 -15.42 7.31
C ALA A 431 4.59 -15.85 8.77
N LEU A 432 3.50 -16.53 9.08
CA LEU A 432 3.25 -17.09 10.43
C LEU A 432 4.27 -18.18 10.76
N ALA A 433 4.51 -19.08 9.82
CA ALA A 433 5.50 -20.15 9.97
C ALA A 433 6.92 -19.59 10.23
N MET A 434 7.34 -18.59 9.46
CA MET A 434 8.62 -17.90 9.65
C MET A 434 8.73 -17.29 11.06
N ARG A 435 7.69 -16.59 11.54
CA ARG A 435 7.68 -15.98 12.90
C ARG A 435 7.77 -16.99 14.04
N HIS A 436 7.30 -18.22 13.80
CA HIS A 436 7.31 -19.29 14.80
C HIS A 436 8.38 -20.35 14.54
N ASN A 437 9.35 -20.08 13.66
CA ASN A 437 10.45 -20.96 13.32
C ASN A 437 10.00 -22.37 12.85
N ILE A 438 8.82 -22.46 12.21
CA ILE A 438 8.35 -23.68 11.56
C ILE A 438 9.19 -23.90 10.32
N THR A 439 9.77 -25.09 10.15
CA THR A 439 10.69 -25.41 9.07
C THR A 439 9.97 -25.68 7.73
N ALA A 440 10.72 -25.59 6.64
CA ALA A 440 10.21 -25.93 5.31
C ALA A 440 9.72 -27.38 5.24
N SER A 441 10.45 -28.32 5.85
CA SER A 441 10.04 -29.73 5.92
C SER A 441 8.74 -29.92 6.73
N GLN A 442 8.56 -29.19 7.83
CA GLN A 442 7.31 -29.25 8.59
C GLN A 442 6.12 -28.77 7.76
N ILE A 443 6.25 -27.62 7.05
CA ILE A 443 5.20 -27.10 6.15
C ILE A 443 4.93 -28.08 5.01
N ARG A 444 5.99 -28.68 4.42
CA ARG A 444 5.88 -29.65 3.35
C ARG A 444 5.04 -30.86 3.77
N ASP A 445 5.19 -31.32 5.00
CA ASP A 445 4.59 -32.57 5.50
C ASP A 445 3.24 -32.35 6.22
N GLU A 446 2.73 -31.07 6.26
CA GLU A 446 1.44 -30.73 6.86
C GLU A 446 0.24 -31.20 6.01
N ILE A 447 -0.91 -31.30 6.70
CA ILE A 447 -2.20 -31.66 6.08
C ILE A 447 -2.96 -30.39 5.70
N TYR A 448 -3.25 -30.22 4.41
CA TYR A 448 -4.01 -29.10 3.87
C TYR A 448 -5.38 -29.54 3.34
N THR A 449 -6.34 -28.63 3.37
CA THR A 449 -7.65 -28.89 2.75
C THR A 449 -7.52 -29.02 1.23
N HIS A 450 -8.36 -29.90 0.63
CA HIS A 450 -8.40 -30.13 -0.81
C HIS A 450 -9.79 -29.76 -1.38
N PRO A 451 -9.90 -29.10 -2.54
CA PRO A 451 -8.82 -28.46 -3.31
C PRO A 451 -8.51 -27.05 -2.76
N SER A 452 -7.24 -26.71 -2.61
CA SER A 452 -6.78 -25.38 -2.16
C SER A 452 -5.51 -24.95 -2.91
N ILE A 453 -5.11 -23.69 -2.79
CA ILE A 453 -3.80 -23.22 -3.24
C ILE A 453 -2.71 -23.63 -2.24
N THR A 454 -3.07 -23.66 -0.97
CA THR A 454 -2.14 -23.97 0.14
C THR A 454 -1.54 -25.38 0.03
N GLU A 455 -2.29 -26.38 -0.46
CA GLU A 455 -1.77 -27.76 -0.63
C GLU A 455 -0.60 -27.86 -1.63
N GLY A 456 -0.46 -26.87 -2.53
CA GLY A 456 0.70 -26.76 -3.40
C GLY A 456 2.03 -26.65 -2.65
N LEU A 457 2.02 -26.22 -1.38
CA LEU A 457 3.21 -26.16 -0.51
C LEU A 457 3.86 -27.54 -0.33
N ASN A 458 3.05 -28.63 -0.22
CA ASN A 458 3.58 -29.99 -0.10
C ASN A 458 4.49 -30.35 -1.29
N GLU A 459 4.03 -30.06 -2.51
CA GLU A 459 4.79 -30.41 -3.72
C GLU A 459 5.94 -29.45 -4.00
N VAL A 460 5.72 -28.13 -3.82
CA VAL A 460 6.76 -27.14 -4.13
C VAL A 460 7.96 -27.32 -3.20
N LEU A 461 7.74 -27.42 -1.89
CA LEU A 461 8.81 -27.56 -0.90
C LEU A 461 9.54 -28.93 -1.00
N ALA A 462 8.90 -29.98 -1.56
CA ALA A 462 9.56 -31.24 -1.84
C ALA A 462 10.61 -31.15 -2.95
N ASN A 463 10.61 -30.08 -3.75
CA ASN A 463 11.54 -29.85 -4.85
C ASN A 463 12.70 -28.90 -4.48
N ALA A 464 13.00 -28.71 -3.20
CA ALA A 464 14.09 -27.85 -2.75
C ALA A 464 15.46 -28.41 -3.18
N VAL A 465 16.25 -27.59 -3.87
CA VAL A 465 17.59 -27.94 -4.34
C VAL A 465 18.62 -26.94 -3.81
N PRO A 466 19.85 -27.38 -3.43
CA PRO A 466 20.92 -26.50 -3.05
C PRO A 466 21.27 -25.51 -4.18
N VAL A 467 21.60 -24.28 -3.81
CA VAL A 467 22.16 -23.27 -4.71
C VAL A 467 23.67 -23.24 -4.44
N ASN A 468 24.47 -23.45 -5.51
CA ASN A 468 25.95 -23.50 -5.45
C ASN A 468 26.55 -22.11 -5.63
#